data_c1f1b8a96119003910f0334b20014c58
#
_entry.id   c1f1b8a96119003910f0334b20014c58
#
_cell.length_a   1.000
_cell.length_b   1.000
_cell.length_c   1.000
_cell.angle_alpha   90.00
_cell.angle_beta   90.00
_cell.angle_gamma   90.00
#
_symmetry.space_group_name_H-M   'P 1'
#
loop_
_entity.id
_entity.type
_entity.pdbx_description
1 polymer ?
#
loop_
_entity_poly.entity_id
_entity_poly.type
_entity_poly.pdbx_seq_one_letter_code
_entity_poly.pdbx_strand_id
1 'polypeptide(L)'
;HFFGTLMLLLAMTALICTAARALPSDIQAWPFIPIVVSATPWFTLLALLALLLAMPLRRPLAALIAVAALGLNVYWQYPFFFPTNSLSQDAQNAVAAAEAHTADAYARVMTFNVYKGQADAQSIVNLVRDQRVEVLALQETTDDFVKQLNEAGIEHYLPYAHVSSSDGVYGNGLWSAAPLKDVVDDEVNS
;
A
#
# COMPACT_ATOMS: atom_id res chain seq x y z
N HIS A 1 6.19 3.93 -42.96
CA HIS A 1 5.37 4.86 -42.13
C HIS A 1 4.64 4.14 -41.01
N PHE A 2 3.94 3.03 -41.26
CA PHE A 2 3.13 2.29 -40.26
C PHE A 2 3.91 1.95 -38.95
N PHE A 3 5.06 1.30 -39.05
CA PHE A 3 5.86 0.95 -37.86
C PHE A 3 6.32 2.18 -37.05
N GLY A 4 6.65 3.27 -37.75
CA GLY A 4 7.06 4.50 -37.03
C GLY A 4 5.92 5.13 -36.24
N THR A 5 4.71 5.14 -36.79
CA THR A 5 3.50 5.62 -36.10
C THR A 5 3.16 4.70 -34.92
N LEU A 6 3.24 3.38 -35.11
CA LEU A 6 2.98 2.41 -34.04
C LEU A 6 3.92 2.63 -32.84
N MET A 7 5.23 2.79 -33.08
CA MET A 7 6.20 3.04 -32.00
C MET A 7 5.94 4.33 -31.26
N LEU A 8 5.59 5.39 -31.99
CA LEU A 8 5.24 6.66 -31.38
C LEU A 8 4.01 6.52 -30.51
N LEU A 9 2.99 5.81 -30.96
CA LEU A 9 1.80 5.53 -30.18
C LEU A 9 2.11 4.71 -28.92
N LEU A 10 2.93 3.66 -29.01
CA LEU A 10 3.34 2.87 -27.87
C LEU A 10 4.09 3.72 -26.83
N ALA A 11 5.05 4.54 -27.27
CA ALA A 11 5.81 5.41 -26.40
C ALA A 11 4.92 6.48 -25.73
N MET A 12 4.02 7.10 -26.49
CA MET A 12 3.06 8.07 -25.97
C MET A 12 2.09 7.45 -24.97
N THR A 13 1.55 6.28 -25.26
CA THR A 13 0.68 5.55 -24.33
C THR A 13 1.41 5.26 -23.02
N ALA A 14 2.64 4.74 -23.09
CA ALA A 14 3.45 4.47 -21.92
C ALA A 14 3.67 5.75 -21.08
N LEU A 15 4.02 6.86 -21.72
CA LEU A 15 4.27 8.14 -21.04
C LEU A 15 3.00 8.69 -20.40
N ILE A 16 1.89 8.75 -21.12
CA ILE A 16 0.62 9.31 -20.62
C ILE A 16 0.09 8.48 -19.45
N CYS A 17 0.07 7.16 -19.59
CA CYS A 17 -0.40 6.27 -18.53
C CYS A 17 0.49 6.31 -17.29
N THR A 18 1.81 6.44 -17.46
CA THR A 18 2.73 6.61 -16.32
C THR A 18 2.54 7.98 -15.65
N ALA A 19 2.32 9.04 -16.44
CA ALA A 19 2.08 10.38 -15.93
C ALA A 19 0.72 10.50 -15.19
N ALA A 20 -0.23 9.60 -15.44
CA ALA A 20 -1.51 9.57 -14.71
C ALA A 20 -1.34 9.47 -13.18
N ARG A 21 -0.22 8.92 -12.70
CA ARG A 21 0.12 8.89 -11.27
C ARG A 21 0.39 10.26 -10.68
N ALA A 22 0.73 11.26 -11.47
CA ALA A 22 0.96 12.64 -11.04
C ALA A 22 -0.33 13.50 -11.02
N LEU A 23 -1.47 12.94 -11.39
CA LEU A 23 -2.74 13.66 -11.39
C LEU A 23 -3.17 14.03 -9.96
N PRO A 24 -3.89 15.14 -9.76
CA PRO A 24 -4.50 15.49 -8.48
C PRO A 24 -5.44 14.40 -7.95
N SER A 25 -5.59 14.32 -6.63
CA SER A 25 -6.35 13.26 -5.94
C SER A 25 -7.80 13.15 -6.41
N ASP A 26 -8.46 14.28 -6.67
CA ASP A 26 -9.84 14.36 -7.16
C ASP A 26 -10.01 13.72 -8.54
N ILE A 27 -9.01 13.83 -9.42
CA ILE A 27 -9.01 13.15 -10.73
C ILE A 27 -8.63 11.68 -10.55
N GLN A 28 -7.69 11.38 -9.65
CA GLN A 28 -7.32 9.98 -9.36
C GLN A 28 -8.48 9.17 -8.77
N ALA A 29 -9.46 9.80 -8.15
CA ALA A 29 -10.67 9.15 -7.65
C ALA A 29 -11.64 8.67 -8.74
N TRP A 30 -11.43 9.03 -10.01
CA TRP A 30 -12.27 8.56 -11.10
C TRP A 30 -12.12 7.05 -11.33
N PRO A 31 -13.21 6.32 -11.68
CA PRO A 31 -13.25 4.85 -11.61
C PRO A 31 -12.13 4.12 -12.38
N PHE A 32 -11.65 4.72 -13.48
CA PHE A 32 -10.65 4.08 -14.34
C PHE A 32 -9.20 4.47 -14.02
N ILE A 33 -8.98 5.59 -13.34
CA ILE A 33 -7.62 6.09 -13.06
C ILE A 33 -6.86 5.17 -12.10
N PRO A 34 -7.44 4.66 -10.99
CA PRO A 34 -6.75 3.70 -10.13
C PRO A 34 -6.29 2.43 -10.87
N ILE A 35 -7.09 1.95 -11.83
CA ILE A 35 -6.74 0.77 -12.66
C ILE A 35 -5.50 1.10 -13.51
N VAL A 36 -5.48 2.26 -14.16
CA VAL A 36 -4.33 2.69 -14.96
C VAL A 36 -3.09 2.87 -14.09
N VAL A 37 -3.23 3.51 -12.92
CA VAL A 37 -2.12 3.74 -11.99
C VAL A 37 -1.57 2.42 -11.44
N SER A 38 -2.42 1.44 -11.11
CA SER A 38 -1.97 0.12 -10.65
C SER A 38 -1.21 -0.67 -11.72
N ALA A 39 -1.49 -0.41 -13.00
CA ALA A 39 -0.80 -1.01 -14.14
C ALA A 39 0.55 -0.34 -14.48
N THR A 40 1.01 0.66 -13.71
CA THR A 40 2.28 1.38 -13.96
C THR A 40 3.49 0.46 -14.25
N PRO A 41 3.73 -0.65 -13.54
CA PRO A 41 4.86 -1.54 -13.85
C PRO A 41 4.82 -2.11 -15.28
N TRP A 42 3.62 -2.36 -15.81
CA TRP A 42 3.44 -2.87 -17.17
C TRP A 42 3.80 -1.84 -18.24
N PHE A 43 3.60 -0.54 -17.95
CA PHE A 43 4.00 0.53 -18.86
C PHE A 43 5.52 0.66 -18.97
N THR A 44 6.28 0.17 -17.99
CA THR A 44 7.74 0.03 -18.10
C THR A 44 8.11 -0.91 -19.25
N LEU A 45 7.44 -2.06 -19.34
CA LEU A 45 7.66 -3.02 -20.43
C LEU A 45 7.26 -2.45 -21.78
N LEU A 46 6.15 -1.71 -21.82
CA LEU A 46 5.68 -1.04 -23.04
C LEU A 46 6.67 0.02 -23.52
N ALA A 47 7.19 0.83 -22.63
CA ALA A 47 8.19 1.86 -22.92
C ALA A 47 9.53 1.23 -23.38
N LEU A 48 9.95 0.14 -22.72
CA LEU A 48 11.14 -0.61 -23.12
C LEU A 48 11.00 -1.20 -24.53
N LEU A 49 9.86 -1.81 -24.83
CA LEU A 49 9.56 -2.33 -26.16
C LEU A 49 9.60 -1.21 -27.22
N ALA A 50 8.96 -0.07 -26.93
CA ALA A 50 8.97 1.08 -27.84
C ALA A 50 10.40 1.57 -28.10
N LEU A 51 11.25 1.64 -27.07
CA LEU A 51 12.66 2.05 -27.18
C LEU A 51 13.46 1.05 -28.03
N LEU A 52 13.36 -0.24 -27.72
CA LEU A 52 14.08 -1.30 -28.45
C LEU A 52 13.73 -1.35 -29.93
N LEU A 53 12.49 -1.03 -30.29
CA LEU A 53 12.07 -0.97 -31.68
C LEU A 53 12.43 0.36 -32.35
N ALA A 54 12.40 1.48 -31.61
CA ALA A 54 12.69 2.80 -32.15
C ALA A 54 14.17 3.01 -32.54
N MET A 55 15.10 2.40 -31.77
CA MET A 55 16.55 2.55 -32.00
C MET A 55 16.99 2.00 -33.37
N PRO A 56 16.77 0.72 -33.72
CA PRO A 56 17.20 0.18 -35.01
C PRO A 56 16.46 0.80 -36.20
N LEU A 57 15.25 1.30 -36.00
CA LEU A 57 14.45 1.93 -37.03
C LEU A 57 14.68 3.45 -37.14
N ARG A 58 15.68 3.98 -36.43
CA ARG A 58 16.10 5.39 -36.46
C ARG A 58 14.93 6.36 -36.25
N ARG A 59 14.15 6.12 -35.19
CA ARG A 59 12.99 6.95 -34.79
C ARG A 59 13.31 7.75 -33.52
N PRO A 60 14.09 8.83 -33.61
CA PRO A 60 14.64 9.52 -32.43
C PRO A 60 13.54 10.11 -31.53
N LEU A 61 12.44 10.59 -32.08
CA LEU A 61 11.34 11.14 -31.29
C LEU A 61 10.66 10.05 -30.44
N ALA A 62 10.34 8.89 -31.03
CA ALA A 62 9.76 7.78 -30.29
C ALA A 62 10.73 7.25 -29.22
N ALA A 63 12.02 7.17 -29.52
CA ALA A 63 13.03 6.77 -28.55
C ALA A 63 13.14 7.77 -27.38
N LEU A 64 13.10 9.07 -27.66
CA LEU A 64 13.16 10.11 -26.62
C LEU A 64 11.93 10.02 -25.67
N ILE A 65 10.75 9.86 -26.24
CA ILE A 65 9.51 9.71 -25.45
C ILE A 65 9.54 8.43 -24.61
N ALA A 66 10.03 7.33 -25.17
CA ALA A 66 10.18 6.06 -24.45
C ALA A 66 11.18 6.17 -23.29
N VAL A 67 12.31 6.87 -23.49
CA VAL A 67 13.28 7.15 -22.44
C VAL A 67 12.66 8.01 -21.33
N ALA A 68 11.88 9.03 -21.68
CA ALA A 68 11.18 9.86 -20.71
C ALA A 68 10.17 9.03 -19.88
N ALA A 69 9.42 8.14 -20.54
CA ALA A 69 8.49 7.23 -19.86
C ALA A 69 9.24 6.27 -18.91
N LEU A 70 10.36 5.69 -19.32
CA LEU A 70 11.20 4.84 -18.48
C LEU A 70 11.76 5.60 -17.28
N GLY A 71 12.29 6.81 -17.49
CA GLY A 71 12.80 7.65 -16.41
C GLY A 71 11.72 7.97 -15.37
N LEU A 72 10.52 8.32 -15.81
CA LEU A 72 9.39 8.59 -14.93
C LEU A 72 8.94 7.31 -14.17
N ASN A 73 8.94 6.16 -14.83
CA ASN A 73 8.67 4.87 -14.17
C ASN A 73 9.70 4.55 -13.10
N VAL A 74 10.99 4.69 -13.40
CA VAL A 74 12.06 4.49 -12.42
C VAL A 74 11.89 5.44 -11.23
N TYR A 75 11.61 6.72 -11.48
CA TYR A 75 11.38 7.71 -10.43
C TYR A 75 10.24 7.30 -9.49
N TRP A 76 9.10 6.85 -10.02
CA TRP A 76 7.95 6.42 -9.23
C TRP A 76 8.17 5.12 -8.47
N GLN A 77 8.96 4.20 -9.03
CA GLN A 77 9.19 2.88 -8.43
C GLN A 77 10.40 2.85 -7.49
N TYR A 78 11.34 3.79 -7.66
CA TYR A 78 12.59 3.83 -6.88
C TYR A 78 12.39 3.72 -5.36
N PRO A 79 11.47 4.46 -4.72
CA PRO A 79 11.27 4.40 -3.26
C PRO A 79 10.80 3.03 -2.75
N PHE A 80 10.20 2.20 -3.60
CA PHE A 80 9.76 0.84 -3.20
C PHE A 80 10.92 -0.14 -3.09
N PHE A 81 11.98 0.07 -3.88
CA PHE A 81 13.15 -0.81 -3.89
C PHE A 81 14.28 -0.26 -3.04
N PHE A 82 14.34 1.04 -2.90
CA PHE A 82 15.40 1.76 -2.19
C PHE A 82 14.76 2.71 -1.18
N PRO A 83 14.34 2.22 -0.01
CA PRO A 83 13.79 3.08 1.03
C PRO A 83 14.86 4.09 1.46
N THR A 84 14.55 5.37 1.31
CA THR A 84 15.47 6.48 1.58
C THR A 84 15.49 6.91 3.03
N ASN A 85 14.49 6.51 3.80
CA ASN A 85 14.35 6.89 5.20
C ASN A 85 14.70 5.69 6.09
N SER A 86 15.85 5.73 6.72
CA SER A 86 16.12 4.94 7.91
C SER A 86 15.33 5.53 9.09
N LEU A 87 14.87 4.69 10.01
CA LEU A 87 14.34 5.16 11.28
C LEU A 87 15.37 6.06 11.96
N SER A 88 14.92 7.14 12.61
CA SER A 88 15.78 7.93 13.49
C SER A 88 16.41 7.06 14.57
N GLN A 89 17.54 7.47 15.12
CA GLN A 89 18.17 6.71 16.21
C GLN A 89 17.24 6.54 17.41
N ASP A 90 16.44 7.57 17.71
CA ASP A 90 15.48 7.52 18.81
C ASP A 90 14.35 6.50 18.51
N ALA A 91 13.85 6.45 17.28
CA ALA A 91 12.87 5.44 16.88
C ALA A 91 13.47 4.02 16.91
N GLN A 92 14.73 3.85 16.51
CA GLN A 92 15.43 2.56 16.60
C GLN A 92 15.58 2.13 18.06
N ASN A 93 15.93 3.06 18.95
CA ASN A 93 16.06 2.80 20.38
C ASN A 93 14.69 2.44 20.99
N ALA A 94 13.62 3.16 20.64
CA ALA A 94 12.26 2.87 21.09
C ALA A 94 11.79 1.47 20.63
N VAL A 95 12.08 1.10 19.36
CA VAL A 95 11.77 -0.25 18.85
C VAL A 95 12.59 -1.33 19.55
N ALA A 96 13.85 -1.04 19.89
CA ALA A 96 14.73 -1.97 20.58
C ALA A 96 14.44 -2.10 22.09
N ALA A 97 13.69 -1.15 22.69
CA ALA A 97 13.36 -1.17 24.10
C ALA A 97 12.65 -2.47 24.51
N ALA A 98 12.99 -3.01 25.68
CA ALA A 98 12.43 -4.28 26.14
C ALA A 98 10.95 -4.16 26.55
N GLU A 99 10.51 -2.97 26.94
CA GLU A 99 9.15 -2.72 27.42
C GLU A 99 8.27 -2.22 26.28
N ALA A 100 7.07 -2.81 26.14
CA ALA A 100 6.01 -2.27 25.35
C ALA A 100 5.35 -1.10 26.11
N HIS A 101 4.79 -0.14 25.38
CA HIS A 101 4.01 0.97 25.95
C HIS A 101 4.83 1.98 26.78
N THR A 102 6.06 2.22 26.38
CA THR A 102 6.80 3.37 26.89
C THR A 102 6.08 4.66 26.48
N ALA A 103 6.09 5.66 27.38
CA ALA A 103 5.53 6.98 27.09
C ALA A 103 6.47 7.77 26.15
N ASP A 104 6.85 7.16 25.04
CA ASP A 104 7.65 7.77 24.00
C ASP A 104 6.75 8.30 22.84
N ALA A 105 7.35 8.93 21.85
CA ALA A 105 6.65 9.50 20.70
C ALA A 105 6.51 8.49 19.53
N TYR A 106 6.78 7.21 19.75
CA TYR A 106 6.80 6.17 18.74
C TYR A 106 5.84 5.06 19.09
N ALA A 107 5.22 4.46 18.08
CA ALA A 107 4.34 3.31 18.25
C ALA A 107 4.74 2.20 17.26
N ARG A 108 4.62 0.94 17.69
CA ARG A 108 4.74 -0.24 16.82
C ARG A 108 3.40 -0.54 16.20
N VAL A 109 3.29 -0.30 14.92
CA VAL A 109 2.07 -0.51 14.16
C VAL A 109 2.20 -1.79 13.34
N MET A 110 1.20 -2.66 13.44
CA MET A 110 1.06 -3.84 12.57
C MET A 110 -0.23 -3.71 11.77
N THR A 111 -0.17 -4.00 10.49
CA THR A 111 -1.35 -4.00 9.62
C THR A 111 -1.27 -5.14 8.62
N PHE A 112 -2.39 -5.83 8.41
CA PHE A 112 -2.55 -6.80 7.33
C PHE A 112 -4.01 -7.17 7.09
N ASN A 113 -4.26 -7.72 5.92
CA ASN A 113 -5.57 -8.22 5.52
C ASN A 113 -5.74 -9.66 6.01
N VAL A 114 -6.85 -9.94 6.70
CA VAL A 114 -7.15 -11.28 7.25
C VAL A 114 -7.94 -12.17 6.30
N TYR A 115 -8.07 -11.74 5.05
CA TYR A 115 -8.71 -12.50 3.97
C TYR A 115 -10.08 -13.06 4.37
N LYS A 116 -11.05 -12.17 4.57
CA LYS A 116 -12.43 -12.52 4.99
C LYS A 116 -12.45 -13.32 6.30
N GLY A 117 -11.58 -12.97 7.23
CA GLY A 117 -11.48 -13.65 8.53
C GLY A 117 -10.88 -15.06 8.48
N GLN A 118 -10.17 -15.46 7.42
CA GLN A 118 -9.57 -16.79 7.30
C GLN A 118 -8.17 -16.90 7.93
N ALA A 119 -7.60 -15.79 8.39
CA ALA A 119 -6.32 -15.83 9.10
C ALA A 119 -6.46 -16.52 10.46
N ASP A 120 -5.36 -17.08 10.97
CA ASP A 120 -5.33 -17.68 12.29
C ASP A 120 -5.21 -16.62 13.39
N ALA A 121 -6.29 -16.44 14.15
CA ALA A 121 -6.40 -15.45 15.22
C ALA A 121 -5.33 -15.65 16.32
N GLN A 122 -5.03 -16.90 16.69
CA GLN A 122 -4.01 -17.19 17.70
C GLN A 122 -2.60 -16.79 17.25
N SER A 123 -2.28 -17.01 15.98
CA SER A 123 -1.00 -16.58 15.40
C SER A 123 -0.87 -15.07 15.40
N ILE A 124 -1.97 -14.33 15.15
CA ILE A 124 -1.96 -12.87 15.21
C ILE A 124 -1.70 -12.38 16.63
N VAL A 125 -2.38 -12.93 17.64
CA VAL A 125 -2.14 -12.57 19.04
C VAL A 125 -0.70 -12.88 19.46
N ASN A 126 -0.16 -14.00 19.03
CA ASN A 126 1.24 -14.33 19.27
C ASN A 126 2.20 -13.31 18.64
N LEU A 127 1.93 -12.88 17.40
CA LEU A 127 2.72 -11.83 16.74
C LEU A 127 2.62 -10.50 17.46
N VAL A 128 1.41 -10.10 17.90
CA VAL A 128 1.21 -8.87 18.68
C VAL A 128 2.06 -8.89 19.94
N ARG A 129 2.04 -10.00 20.68
CA ARG A 129 2.88 -10.20 21.86
C ARG A 129 4.37 -10.15 21.54
N ASP A 130 4.81 -10.97 20.60
CA ASP A 130 6.24 -11.21 20.32
C ASP A 130 6.89 -9.98 19.68
N GLN A 131 6.15 -9.23 18.87
CA GLN A 131 6.59 -8.00 18.23
C GLN A 131 6.26 -6.75 19.07
N ARG A 132 5.59 -6.91 20.23
CA ARG A 132 5.19 -5.80 21.11
C ARG A 132 4.42 -4.71 20.37
N VAL A 133 3.42 -5.14 19.59
CA VAL A 133 2.59 -4.25 18.78
C VAL A 133 1.72 -3.39 19.68
N GLU A 134 1.65 -2.09 19.39
CA GLU A 134 0.88 -1.11 20.15
C GLU A 134 -0.39 -0.68 19.40
N VAL A 135 -0.37 -0.81 18.06
CA VAL A 135 -1.53 -0.56 17.21
C VAL A 135 -1.63 -1.68 16.16
N LEU A 136 -2.76 -2.38 16.14
CA LEU A 136 -3.07 -3.41 15.16
C LEU A 136 -4.24 -2.95 14.29
N ALA A 137 -4.02 -2.86 12.99
CA ALA A 137 -5.05 -2.52 12.00
C ALA A 137 -5.28 -3.72 11.05
N LEU A 138 -6.49 -4.26 11.05
CA LEU A 138 -6.85 -5.42 10.24
C LEU A 138 -7.90 -5.04 9.20
N GLN A 139 -7.80 -5.59 8.00
CA GLN A 139 -8.76 -5.47 6.92
C GLN A 139 -9.43 -6.80 6.65
N GLU A 140 -10.64 -6.74 6.10
CA GLU A 140 -11.52 -7.90 5.82
C GLU A 140 -11.89 -8.71 7.08
N THR A 141 -12.12 -8.02 8.19
CA THR A 141 -12.56 -8.63 9.45
C THR A 141 -14.03 -9.01 9.38
N THR A 142 -14.37 -10.24 9.79
CA THR A 142 -15.74 -10.72 9.98
C THR A 142 -16.08 -10.79 11.47
N ASP A 143 -17.37 -10.87 11.81
CA ASP A 143 -17.82 -11.01 13.21
C ASP A 143 -17.23 -12.27 13.86
N ASP A 144 -17.23 -13.39 13.14
CA ASP A 144 -16.65 -14.64 13.62
C ASP A 144 -15.13 -14.53 13.89
N PHE A 145 -14.43 -13.82 13.02
CA PHE A 145 -13.00 -13.61 13.20
C PHE A 145 -12.70 -12.72 14.41
N VAL A 146 -13.46 -11.65 14.58
CA VAL A 146 -13.32 -10.76 15.75
C VAL A 146 -13.57 -11.53 17.05
N LYS A 147 -14.58 -12.41 17.07
CA LYS A 147 -14.82 -13.30 18.20
C LYS A 147 -13.64 -14.24 18.48
N GLN A 148 -13.08 -14.89 17.45
CA GLN A 148 -11.90 -15.74 17.59
C GLN A 148 -10.67 -14.95 18.09
N LEU A 149 -10.50 -13.71 17.63
CA LEU A 149 -9.41 -12.84 18.07
C LEU A 149 -9.54 -12.47 19.56
N ASN A 150 -10.76 -12.20 20.02
CA ASN A 150 -11.04 -11.95 21.43
C ASN A 150 -10.85 -13.22 22.28
N GLU A 151 -11.33 -14.38 21.83
CA GLU A 151 -11.10 -15.67 22.48
C GLU A 151 -9.60 -16.03 22.58
N ALA A 152 -8.81 -15.64 21.59
CA ALA A 152 -7.35 -15.78 21.59
C ALA A 152 -6.64 -14.79 22.55
N GLY A 153 -7.35 -13.82 23.12
CA GLY A 153 -6.88 -12.94 24.17
C GLY A 153 -6.21 -11.65 23.69
N ILE A 154 -6.61 -11.12 22.53
CA ILE A 154 -6.08 -9.84 22.02
C ILE A 154 -6.23 -8.70 23.01
N GLU A 155 -7.34 -8.66 23.77
CA GLU A 155 -7.64 -7.61 24.75
C GLU A 155 -6.61 -7.53 25.88
N HIS A 156 -5.88 -8.60 26.13
CA HIS A 156 -4.79 -8.59 27.13
C HIS A 156 -3.64 -7.67 26.71
N TYR A 157 -3.42 -7.52 25.42
CA TYR A 157 -2.32 -6.72 24.84
C TYR A 157 -2.82 -5.37 24.30
N LEU A 158 -3.99 -5.36 23.69
CA LEU A 158 -4.60 -4.21 23.02
C LEU A 158 -6.04 -4.02 23.50
N PRO A 159 -6.25 -3.43 24.70
CA PRO A 159 -7.56 -3.37 25.35
C PRO A 159 -8.54 -2.39 24.72
N TYR A 160 -8.06 -1.49 23.87
CA TYR A 160 -8.93 -0.51 23.20
C TYR A 160 -9.14 -0.93 21.76
N ALA A 161 -10.40 -1.08 21.36
CA ALA A 161 -10.74 -1.49 20.01
C ALA A 161 -11.84 -0.63 19.40
N HIS A 162 -11.73 -0.39 18.10
CA HIS A 162 -12.80 0.12 17.26
C HIS A 162 -12.92 -0.80 16.05
N VAL A 163 -14.06 -1.48 15.93
CA VAL A 163 -14.25 -2.56 14.95
C VAL A 163 -15.54 -2.30 14.18
N SER A 164 -15.44 -2.27 12.86
CA SER A 164 -16.53 -2.29 11.91
C SER A 164 -16.40 -3.56 11.08
N SER A 165 -16.82 -4.69 11.66
CA SER A 165 -16.80 -5.98 10.98
C SER A 165 -17.95 -6.11 9.98
N SER A 166 -17.75 -6.87 8.92
CA SER A 166 -18.80 -7.18 7.97
C SER A 166 -18.56 -8.55 7.31
N ASP A 167 -19.63 -9.18 6.86
CA ASP A 167 -19.51 -10.37 6.03
C ASP A 167 -18.91 -9.99 4.68
N GLY A 168 -17.73 -10.52 4.37
CA GLY A 168 -17.05 -10.29 3.09
C GLY A 168 -15.74 -9.50 3.21
N VAL A 169 -15.56 -8.45 2.38
CA VAL A 169 -14.26 -7.75 2.20
C VAL A 169 -14.23 -6.34 2.80
N TYR A 170 -15.32 -5.87 3.39
CA TYR A 170 -15.44 -4.47 3.81
C TYR A 170 -15.16 -4.24 5.30
N GLY A 171 -15.09 -5.31 6.09
CA GLY A 171 -14.84 -5.19 7.52
C GLY A 171 -13.44 -4.72 7.84
N ASN A 172 -13.34 -3.81 8.82
CA ASN A 172 -12.07 -3.28 9.31
C ASN A 172 -12.08 -3.27 10.84
N GLY A 173 -10.91 -3.36 11.43
CA GLY A 173 -10.76 -3.24 12.88
C GLY A 173 -9.43 -2.61 13.25
N LEU A 174 -9.47 -1.81 14.30
CA LEU A 174 -8.32 -1.18 14.92
C LEU A 174 -8.28 -1.56 16.39
N TRP A 175 -7.18 -2.11 16.86
CA TRP A 175 -6.91 -2.41 18.26
C TRP A 175 -5.70 -1.61 18.72
N SER A 176 -5.74 -1.10 19.93
CA SER A 176 -4.69 -0.23 20.45
C SER A 176 -4.40 -0.52 21.93
N ALA A 177 -3.15 -0.36 22.31
CA ALA A 177 -2.69 -0.36 23.70
C ALA A 177 -3.08 0.92 24.45
N ALA A 178 -3.25 2.03 23.74
CA ALA A 178 -3.66 3.32 24.26
C ALA A 178 -5.11 3.67 23.89
N PRO A 179 -5.81 4.50 24.71
CA PRO A 179 -7.17 4.91 24.40
C PRO A 179 -7.28 5.60 23.04
N LEU A 180 -8.25 5.15 22.25
CA LEU A 180 -8.60 5.78 20.98
C LEU A 180 -9.43 7.05 21.27
N LYS A 181 -9.12 8.13 20.54
CA LYS A 181 -9.84 9.41 20.64
C LYS A 181 -10.41 9.79 19.26
N ASP A 182 -11.50 10.53 19.28
CA ASP A 182 -12.15 11.09 18.08
C ASP A 182 -12.45 10.02 17.01
N VAL A 183 -12.91 8.86 17.49
CA VAL A 183 -13.34 7.78 16.58
C VAL A 183 -14.63 8.21 15.90
N VAL A 184 -14.60 8.26 14.57
CA VAL A 184 -15.78 8.55 13.73
C VAL A 184 -16.11 7.29 12.96
N ASP A 185 -17.32 6.80 13.10
CA ASP A 185 -17.86 5.76 12.23
C ASP A 185 -18.22 6.40 10.88
N ASP A 186 -17.37 6.22 9.88
CA ASP A 186 -17.79 6.46 8.51
C ASP A 186 -18.78 5.36 8.11
N GLU A 187 -20.08 5.66 8.22
CA GLU A 187 -21.09 4.85 7.58
C GLU A 187 -20.84 4.92 6.07
N VAL A 188 -20.08 3.96 5.56
CA VAL A 188 -20.05 3.69 4.12
C VAL A 188 -21.44 3.20 3.76
N ASN A 189 -22.27 4.11 3.28
CA ASN A 189 -23.60 3.78 2.77
C ASN A 189 -23.47 2.66 1.74
N SER A 190 -23.94 1.50 2.14
CA SER A 190 -24.13 0.31 1.32
C SER A 190 -25.14 0.55 0.19
#